data_94f30212769a93c2ba86448cdf84a02c
#
_entry.id   94f30212769a93c2ba86448cdf84a02c
#
_cell.length_a   1.000
_cell.length_b   1.000
_cell.length_c   1.000
_cell.angle_alpha   90.00
_cell.angle_beta   90.00
_cell.angle_gamma   90.00
#
_symmetry.space_group_name_H-M   'P 1'
#
loop_
_entity.id
_entity.type
_entity.pdbx_description
1 polymer ?
#
loop_
_entity_poly.entity_id
_entity_poly.type
_entity_poly.pdbx_seq_one_letter_code
_entity_poly.pdbx_strand_id
1 'polypeptide(L)'
;MEPFRAFVGDNLPQKQRTLGFAMQSFFIGIGAIVASALPWMMTNWFEVSNTAAAGVVPDSVKWSFYMGGVVFLLAVLWTVFTSKEYSPEEIAEFEADEEESAEFANQQPRPAAKYRNGGIAWILVGGLFLAWIVASQLDKQLYILAIGAMAFGLLQIVTGQMQKGGRTDNGLYHIVEDLFHMPRVMKQLAVVQFFAWFALFAMWIYSTSAVTSFHFGTQDVTSQAYNDGADWVGVLFASYNGFAALAALAIPLMARKLGCRWSHLVNLCIGGLSLLSFWFIRDPDWLIVPMIGVGIAWASILSLPYALLSDVLPTAKMGIYMGIFNFFIVIPQLIAASVLGLVLREMFAGEAIFGLVIGGSLMILAGVATLLVDRDAEPS
;
A
#
# COMPACT_ATOMS: atom_id res chain seq x y z
N MET A 1 2.28 3.13 -10.07
CA MET A 1 3.16 2.03 -9.67
C MET A 1 2.81 0.71 -10.36
N GLU A 2 1.53 0.39 -10.47
CA GLU A 2 1.08 -0.88 -11.05
C GLU A 2 1.48 -1.10 -12.51
N PRO A 3 1.42 -0.11 -13.42
CA PRO A 3 1.94 -0.30 -14.78
C PRO A 3 3.41 -0.71 -14.82
N PHE A 4 4.22 -0.19 -13.89
CA PHE A 4 5.64 -0.55 -13.80
C PHE A 4 5.85 -1.98 -13.24
N ARG A 5 4.95 -2.44 -12.38
CA ARG A 5 4.96 -3.85 -11.90
C ARG A 5 4.49 -4.82 -12.97
N ALA A 6 3.44 -4.45 -13.71
CA ALA A 6 3.01 -5.21 -14.87
C ALA A 6 4.16 -5.35 -15.89
N PHE A 7 4.82 -4.24 -16.22
CA PHE A 7 5.97 -4.23 -17.12
C PHE A 7 7.10 -5.18 -16.69
N VAL A 8 7.39 -5.26 -15.37
CA VAL A 8 8.36 -6.23 -14.83
C VAL A 8 7.84 -7.66 -14.98
N GLY A 9 6.53 -7.89 -14.71
CA GLY A 9 5.90 -9.20 -14.87
C GLY A 9 5.89 -9.70 -16.30
N ASP A 10 5.58 -8.82 -17.25
CA ASP A 10 5.47 -9.14 -18.69
C ASP A 10 6.85 -9.38 -19.33
N ASN A 11 7.91 -8.74 -18.83
CA ASN A 11 9.26 -8.87 -19.38
C ASN A 11 10.09 -10.00 -18.75
N LEU A 12 9.58 -10.72 -17.75
CA LEU A 12 10.33 -11.77 -17.06
C LEU A 12 9.63 -13.12 -17.10
N PRO A 13 10.37 -14.21 -17.45
CA PRO A 13 9.86 -15.57 -17.29
C PRO A 13 9.43 -15.84 -15.85
N GLN A 14 8.41 -16.69 -15.65
CA GLN A 14 7.83 -17.02 -14.34
C GLN A 14 8.90 -17.35 -13.28
N LYS A 15 9.90 -18.14 -13.64
CA LYS A 15 11.03 -18.51 -12.74
C LYS A 15 11.87 -17.33 -12.24
N GLN A 16 11.83 -16.19 -12.93
CA GLN A 16 12.61 -15.00 -12.60
C GLN A 16 11.74 -13.87 -12.01
N ARG A 17 10.41 -13.96 -12.04
CA ARG A 17 9.48 -12.92 -11.55
C ARG A 17 9.73 -12.58 -10.07
N THR A 18 9.92 -13.58 -9.21
CA THR A 18 10.23 -13.35 -7.79
C THR A 18 11.51 -12.53 -7.60
N LEU A 19 12.55 -12.84 -8.36
CA LEU A 19 13.79 -12.06 -8.32
C LEU A 19 13.59 -10.65 -8.89
N GLY A 20 12.84 -10.51 -9.98
CA GLY A 20 12.50 -9.21 -10.58
C GLY A 20 11.77 -8.29 -9.60
N PHE A 21 10.74 -8.77 -8.91
CA PHE A 21 10.03 -8.00 -7.89
C PHE A 21 10.91 -7.67 -6.67
N ALA A 22 11.81 -8.59 -6.27
CA ALA A 22 12.77 -8.33 -5.21
C ALA A 22 13.75 -7.23 -5.59
N MET A 23 14.30 -7.25 -6.80
CA MET A 23 15.18 -6.20 -7.33
C MET A 23 14.46 -4.87 -7.48
N GLN A 24 13.21 -4.87 -7.93
CA GLN A 24 12.38 -3.66 -7.95
C GLN A 24 12.22 -3.06 -6.54
N SER A 25 11.92 -3.89 -5.54
CA SER A 25 11.79 -3.47 -4.14
C SER A 25 13.12 -2.91 -3.60
N PHE A 26 14.24 -3.52 -3.97
CA PHE A 26 15.58 -3.03 -3.61
C PHE A 26 15.83 -1.61 -4.14
N PHE A 27 15.59 -1.36 -5.42
CA PHE A 27 15.79 -0.03 -6.02
C PHE A 27 14.79 1.01 -5.50
N ILE A 28 13.54 0.60 -5.23
CA ILE A 28 12.57 1.46 -4.55
C ILE A 28 13.09 1.85 -3.16
N GLY A 29 13.66 0.90 -2.41
CA GLY A 29 14.26 1.14 -1.10
C GLY A 29 15.39 2.17 -1.16
N ILE A 30 16.34 2.04 -2.10
CA ILE A 30 17.43 2.99 -2.28
C ILE A 30 16.89 4.40 -2.61
N GLY A 31 15.95 4.50 -3.55
CA GLY A 31 15.34 5.78 -3.90
C GLY A 31 14.61 6.42 -2.71
N ALA A 32 13.91 5.61 -1.93
CA ALA A 32 13.19 6.05 -0.75
C ALA A 32 14.12 6.52 0.38
N ILE A 33 15.30 5.89 0.57
CA ILE A 33 16.32 6.36 1.53
C ILE A 33 16.71 7.80 1.20
N VAL A 34 17.11 8.04 -0.06
CA VAL A 34 17.56 9.36 -0.50
C VAL A 34 16.42 10.37 -0.36
N ALA A 35 15.21 10.05 -0.86
CA ALA A 35 14.07 10.94 -0.83
C ALA A 35 13.64 11.30 0.61
N SER A 36 13.64 10.32 1.53
CA SER A 36 13.24 10.56 2.93
C SER A 36 14.28 11.36 3.72
N ALA A 37 15.57 11.13 3.46
CA ALA A 37 16.65 11.85 4.13
C ALA A 37 16.90 13.24 3.54
N LEU A 38 16.34 13.54 2.35
CA LEU A 38 16.68 14.74 1.60
C LEU A 38 16.42 16.05 2.34
N PRO A 39 15.28 16.28 3.06
CA PRO A 39 15.08 17.48 3.86
C PRO A 39 16.17 17.66 4.95
N TRP A 40 16.51 16.59 5.64
CA TRP A 40 17.59 16.59 6.64
C TRP A 40 18.95 16.89 6.00
N MET A 41 19.25 16.29 4.84
CA MET A 41 20.48 16.57 4.10
C MET A 41 20.56 18.04 3.63
N MET A 42 19.43 18.61 3.18
CA MET A 42 19.35 20.02 2.81
C MET A 42 19.70 20.93 3.99
N THR A 43 19.18 20.60 5.18
CA THR A 43 19.45 21.39 6.40
C THR A 43 20.89 21.23 6.86
N ASN A 44 21.39 19.99 6.99
CA ASN A 44 22.66 19.71 7.67
C ASN A 44 23.89 19.75 6.75
N TRP A 45 23.71 19.52 5.45
CA TRP A 45 24.83 19.51 4.49
C TRP A 45 24.89 20.78 3.63
N PHE A 46 23.71 21.36 3.32
CA PHE A 46 23.60 22.52 2.44
C PHE A 46 23.15 23.79 3.16
N GLU A 47 23.00 23.73 4.49
CA GLU A 47 22.62 24.87 5.36
C GLU A 47 21.30 25.56 4.95
N VAL A 48 20.38 24.81 4.31
CA VAL A 48 19.06 25.31 3.92
C VAL A 48 18.15 25.32 5.15
N SER A 49 17.44 26.44 5.40
CA SER A 49 16.57 26.58 6.57
C SER A 49 15.46 25.52 6.61
N ASN A 50 15.30 24.86 7.77
CA ASN A 50 14.19 23.96 8.07
C ASN A 50 13.05 24.62 8.84
N THR A 51 13.17 25.91 9.15
CA THR A 51 12.14 26.69 9.85
C THR A 51 11.49 27.68 8.91
N ALA A 52 10.20 27.93 9.12
CA ALA A 52 9.42 28.92 8.37
C ALA A 52 8.32 29.52 9.26
N ALA A 53 7.73 30.65 8.82
CA ALA A 53 6.55 31.21 9.47
C ALA A 53 5.35 30.24 9.38
N ALA A 54 4.39 30.42 10.29
CA ALA A 54 3.18 29.61 10.29
C ALA A 54 2.46 29.64 8.92
N GLY A 55 2.14 28.49 8.37
CA GLY A 55 1.50 28.33 7.06
C GLY A 55 2.44 28.40 5.86
N VAL A 56 3.75 28.53 6.07
CA VAL A 56 4.77 28.51 5.02
C VAL A 56 5.57 27.21 5.10
N VAL A 57 5.79 26.57 3.96
CA VAL A 57 6.62 25.35 3.89
C VAL A 57 8.10 25.73 3.99
N PRO A 58 8.89 25.10 4.89
CA PRO A 58 10.34 25.32 4.98
C PRO A 58 11.07 25.11 3.66
N ASP A 59 12.11 25.89 3.40
CA ASP A 59 12.84 25.81 2.15
C ASP A 59 13.55 24.46 1.96
N SER A 60 14.02 23.82 3.02
CA SER A 60 14.59 22.47 2.98
C SER A 60 13.61 21.45 2.41
N VAL A 61 12.35 21.51 2.81
CA VAL A 61 11.27 20.62 2.31
C VAL A 61 10.93 20.96 0.87
N LYS A 62 10.74 22.26 0.57
CA LYS A 62 10.39 22.74 -0.78
C LYS A 62 11.41 22.35 -1.84
N TRP A 63 12.70 22.54 -1.57
CA TRP A 63 13.76 22.15 -2.49
C TRP A 63 13.86 20.63 -2.65
N SER A 64 13.62 19.86 -1.59
CA SER A 64 13.58 18.39 -1.65
C SER A 64 12.48 17.91 -2.60
N PHE A 65 11.30 18.51 -2.56
CA PHE A 65 10.22 18.17 -3.50
C PHE A 65 10.56 18.55 -4.95
N TYR A 66 11.17 19.71 -5.18
CA TYR A 66 11.56 20.10 -6.54
C TYR A 66 12.62 19.17 -7.13
N MET A 67 13.64 18.81 -6.35
CA MET A 67 14.68 17.86 -6.78
C MET A 67 14.08 16.48 -7.06
N GLY A 68 13.22 15.99 -6.16
CA GLY A 68 12.51 14.71 -6.33
C GLY A 68 11.66 14.70 -7.62
N GLY A 69 10.94 15.79 -7.90
CA GLY A 69 10.13 15.95 -9.12
C GLY A 69 10.97 15.90 -10.40
N VAL A 70 12.10 16.59 -10.41
CA VAL A 70 13.03 16.60 -11.56
C VAL A 70 13.63 15.21 -11.79
N VAL A 71 14.13 14.55 -10.73
CA VAL A 71 14.70 13.21 -10.82
C VAL A 71 13.66 12.20 -11.31
N PHE A 72 12.44 12.28 -10.78
CA PHE A 72 11.33 11.43 -11.21
C PHE A 72 11.00 11.62 -12.70
N LEU A 73 10.88 12.87 -13.15
CA LEU A 73 10.62 13.17 -14.56
C LEU A 73 11.71 12.61 -15.48
N LEU A 74 12.97 12.83 -15.12
CA LEU A 74 14.10 12.34 -15.91
C LEU A 74 14.16 10.81 -15.95
N ALA A 75 13.88 10.13 -14.84
CA ALA A 75 13.85 8.67 -14.78
C ALA A 75 12.71 8.08 -15.63
N VAL A 76 11.51 8.68 -15.58
CA VAL A 76 10.39 8.25 -16.44
C VAL A 76 10.71 8.47 -17.91
N LEU A 77 11.23 9.63 -18.29
CA LEU A 77 11.63 9.91 -19.68
C LEU A 77 12.70 8.93 -20.16
N TRP A 78 13.69 8.65 -19.32
CA TRP A 78 14.71 7.65 -19.63
C TRP A 78 14.08 6.30 -19.94
N THR A 79 13.19 5.81 -19.07
CA THR A 79 12.49 4.53 -19.28
C THR A 79 11.70 4.53 -20.58
N VAL A 80 10.92 5.59 -20.86
CA VAL A 80 10.10 5.69 -22.08
C VAL A 80 10.96 5.65 -23.36
N PHE A 81 12.14 6.28 -23.35
CA PHE A 81 12.99 6.34 -24.54
C PHE A 81 13.91 5.12 -24.71
N THR A 82 14.21 4.37 -23.65
CA THR A 82 15.18 3.27 -23.70
C THR A 82 14.55 1.88 -23.61
N SER A 83 13.34 1.77 -23.08
CA SER A 83 12.66 0.47 -22.94
C SER A 83 11.81 0.15 -24.16
N LYS A 84 11.78 -1.13 -24.54
CA LYS A 84 10.88 -1.67 -25.54
C LYS A 84 9.94 -2.66 -24.85
N GLU A 85 8.66 -2.61 -25.20
CA GLU A 85 7.69 -3.63 -24.82
C GLU A 85 7.71 -4.75 -25.85
N TYR A 86 7.49 -5.97 -25.42
CA TYR A 86 7.26 -7.10 -26.33
C TYR A 86 5.93 -6.89 -27.06
N SER A 87 5.88 -7.32 -28.34
CA SER A 87 4.63 -7.30 -29.08
C SER A 87 3.63 -8.31 -28.50
N PRO A 88 2.30 -8.11 -28.67
CA PRO A 88 1.31 -9.07 -28.23
C PRO A 88 1.54 -10.48 -28.79
N GLU A 89 2.18 -10.59 -29.98
CA GLU A 89 2.52 -11.85 -30.62
C GLU A 89 3.68 -12.55 -29.93
N GLU A 90 4.72 -11.80 -29.51
CA GLU A 90 5.85 -12.33 -28.74
C GLU A 90 5.40 -12.75 -27.33
N ILE A 91 4.52 -12.00 -26.70
CA ILE A 91 3.92 -12.34 -25.38
C ILE A 91 3.11 -13.64 -25.52
N ALA A 92 2.28 -13.79 -26.55
CA ALA A 92 1.50 -14.99 -26.81
C ALA A 92 2.36 -16.25 -27.05
N GLU A 93 3.55 -16.08 -27.63
CA GLU A 93 4.51 -17.17 -27.84
C GLU A 93 5.13 -17.65 -26.50
N PHE A 94 5.37 -16.74 -25.56
CA PHE A 94 5.82 -17.08 -24.20
C PHE A 94 4.70 -17.72 -23.34
N GLU A 95 3.42 -17.39 -23.64
CA GLU A 95 2.23 -17.89 -22.94
C GLU A 95 1.75 -19.25 -23.45
N ALA A 96 2.15 -19.65 -24.66
CA ALA A 96 1.70 -20.90 -25.27
C ALA A 96 2.08 -22.16 -24.45
N ASP A 97 3.05 -22.05 -23.56
CA ASP A 97 3.50 -23.10 -22.64
C ASP A 97 2.86 -23.06 -21.24
N GLU A 98 2.00 -22.04 -20.95
CA GLU A 98 1.34 -21.93 -19.64
C GLU A 98 -0.07 -22.58 -19.67
N GLU A 99 -0.29 -23.61 -18.87
CA GLU A 99 -1.62 -24.21 -18.65
C GLU A 99 -2.54 -23.17 -17.96
N GLU A 100 -3.64 -22.81 -18.62
CA GLU A 100 -4.69 -21.96 -18.04
C GLU A 100 -5.27 -22.64 -16.79
N SER A 101 -5.13 -22.02 -15.61
CA SER A 101 -5.61 -22.63 -14.38
C SER A 101 -7.12 -22.87 -14.45
N ALA A 102 -7.55 -24.09 -14.10
CA ALA A 102 -8.93 -24.58 -14.20
C ALA A 102 -9.99 -23.67 -13.51
N GLU A 103 -9.55 -22.82 -12.59
CA GLU A 103 -10.42 -21.88 -11.86
C GLU A 103 -10.98 -20.78 -12.79
N PHE A 104 -10.28 -20.43 -13.87
CA PHE A 104 -10.69 -19.38 -14.81
C PHE A 104 -11.48 -19.91 -16.02
N ALA A 105 -11.24 -21.16 -16.42
CA ALA A 105 -11.85 -21.75 -17.63
C ALA A 105 -13.38 -21.92 -17.55
N ASN A 106 -13.97 -21.99 -16.34
CA ASN A 106 -15.40 -22.30 -16.14
C ASN A 106 -16.19 -21.16 -15.45
N GLN A 107 -15.70 -19.93 -15.46
CA GLN A 107 -16.38 -18.82 -14.79
C GLN A 107 -17.63 -18.37 -15.57
N GLN A 108 -18.80 -18.49 -14.96
CA GLN A 108 -20.04 -17.95 -15.54
C GLN A 108 -20.21 -16.47 -15.19
N PRO A 109 -20.62 -15.60 -16.14
CA PRO A 109 -20.85 -14.20 -15.89
C PRO A 109 -21.81 -13.97 -14.72
N ARG A 110 -21.50 -13.02 -13.85
CA ARG A 110 -22.36 -12.66 -12.72
C ARG A 110 -23.72 -12.16 -13.23
N PRO A 111 -24.87 -12.66 -12.77
CA PRO A 111 -26.17 -12.21 -13.23
C PRO A 111 -26.40 -10.70 -13.06
N ALA A 112 -26.94 -10.03 -14.08
CA ALA A 112 -27.23 -8.58 -14.07
C ALA A 112 -28.10 -8.13 -12.88
N ALA A 113 -28.97 -9.01 -12.39
CA ALA A 113 -29.79 -8.76 -11.20
C ALA A 113 -28.94 -8.61 -9.93
N LYS A 114 -27.84 -9.37 -9.79
CA LYS A 114 -26.92 -9.26 -8.66
C LYS A 114 -26.15 -7.93 -8.67
N TYR A 115 -25.76 -7.44 -9.85
CA TYR A 115 -25.17 -6.11 -10.00
C TYR A 115 -26.13 -5.02 -9.58
N ARG A 116 -27.37 -5.06 -10.09
CA ARG A 116 -28.40 -4.07 -9.72
C ARG A 116 -28.68 -4.06 -8.22
N ASN A 117 -28.91 -5.23 -7.62
CA ASN A 117 -29.28 -5.32 -6.22
C ASN A 117 -28.09 -4.94 -5.30
N GLY A 118 -26.87 -5.38 -5.64
CA GLY A 118 -25.65 -4.96 -4.96
C GLY A 118 -25.42 -3.45 -5.09
N GLY A 119 -25.60 -2.89 -6.27
CA GLY A 119 -25.46 -1.45 -6.53
C GLY A 119 -26.45 -0.62 -5.71
N ILE A 120 -27.75 -1.01 -5.68
CA ILE A 120 -28.75 -0.35 -4.84
C ILE A 120 -28.36 -0.43 -3.34
N ALA A 121 -27.92 -1.60 -2.86
CA ALA A 121 -27.50 -1.77 -1.50
C ALA A 121 -26.33 -0.83 -1.12
N TRP A 122 -25.32 -0.72 -1.97
CA TRP A 122 -24.17 0.19 -1.73
C TRP A 122 -24.59 1.67 -1.77
N ILE A 123 -25.51 2.07 -2.67
CA ILE A 123 -26.04 3.45 -2.71
C ILE A 123 -26.82 3.75 -1.43
N LEU A 124 -27.64 2.81 -0.95
CA LEU A 124 -28.40 2.99 0.29
C LEU A 124 -27.46 3.07 1.51
N VAL A 125 -26.49 2.18 1.62
CA VAL A 125 -25.49 2.21 2.71
C VAL A 125 -24.71 3.52 2.69
N GLY A 126 -24.19 3.92 1.52
CA GLY A 126 -23.47 5.18 1.38
C GLY A 126 -24.33 6.41 1.67
N GLY A 127 -25.60 6.40 1.19
CA GLY A 127 -26.56 7.47 1.45
C GLY A 127 -26.94 7.60 2.93
N LEU A 128 -27.20 6.48 3.61
CA LEU A 128 -27.47 6.46 5.06
C LEU A 128 -26.24 6.91 5.87
N PHE A 129 -25.04 6.48 5.47
CA PHE A 129 -23.81 6.92 6.09
C PHE A 129 -23.58 8.42 5.89
N LEU A 130 -23.81 8.93 4.67
CA LEU A 130 -23.75 10.35 4.38
C LEU A 130 -24.74 11.16 5.24
N ALA A 131 -25.98 10.69 5.35
CA ALA A 131 -27.00 11.33 6.18
C ALA A 131 -26.59 11.35 7.67
N TRP A 132 -25.99 10.26 8.14
CA TRP A 132 -25.49 10.18 9.52
C TRP A 132 -24.32 11.14 9.75
N ILE A 133 -23.35 11.25 8.81
CA ILE A 133 -22.24 12.21 8.90
C ILE A 133 -22.77 13.64 9.01
N VAL A 134 -23.75 14.00 8.18
CA VAL A 134 -24.36 15.34 8.17
C VAL A 134 -25.14 15.61 9.45
N ALA A 135 -25.98 14.68 9.89
CA ALA A 135 -26.80 14.83 11.07
C ALA A 135 -25.97 14.93 12.38
N SER A 136 -24.89 14.14 12.45
CA SER A 136 -23.99 14.11 13.62
C SER A 136 -22.82 15.09 13.53
N GLN A 137 -22.76 15.92 12.49
CA GLN A 137 -21.69 16.89 12.23
C GLN A 137 -20.28 16.28 12.35
N LEU A 138 -20.10 15.05 11.82
CA LEU A 138 -18.83 14.34 11.86
C LEU A 138 -17.81 14.98 10.89
N ASP A 139 -16.56 14.52 10.98
CA ASP A 139 -15.47 15.04 10.17
C ASP A 139 -15.74 14.92 8.66
N LYS A 140 -15.44 15.98 7.93
CA LYS A 140 -15.64 16.06 6.47
C LYS A 140 -14.87 15.00 5.70
N GLN A 141 -13.80 14.46 6.28
CA GLN A 141 -12.99 13.39 5.69
C GLN A 141 -13.80 12.09 5.49
N LEU A 142 -14.84 11.87 6.31
CA LEU A 142 -15.73 10.71 6.19
C LEU A 142 -16.61 10.75 4.93
N TYR A 143 -16.82 11.94 4.33
CA TYR A 143 -17.57 12.05 3.07
C TYR A 143 -16.97 11.19 1.95
N ILE A 144 -15.65 11.02 1.91
CA ILE A 144 -14.98 10.22 0.88
C ILE A 144 -15.44 8.77 0.91
N LEU A 145 -15.69 8.22 2.10
CA LEU A 145 -16.17 6.83 2.27
C LEU A 145 -17.63 6.70 1.83
N ALA A 146 -18.48 7.65 2.22
CA ALA A 146 -19.89 7.64 1.84
C ALA A 146 -20.07 7.80 0.32
N ILE A 147 -19.38 8.77 -0.27
CA ILE A 147 -19.43 9.04 -1.72
C ILE A 147 -18.78 7.87 -2.48
N GLY A 148 -17.66 7.32 -2.00
CA GLY A 148 -17.01 6.14 -2.58
C GLY A 148 -17.94 4.92 -2.62
N ALA A 149 -18.66 4.66 -1.53
CA ALA A 149 -19.65 3.58 -1.47
C ALA A 149 -20.79 3.79 -2.48
N MET A 150 -21.32 5.03 -2.59
CA MET A 150 -22.35 5.36 -3.57
C MET A 150 -21.84 5.25 -5.02
N ALA A 151 -20.62 5.72 -5.29
CA ALA A 151 -19.98 5.61 -6.60
C ALA A 151 -19.76 4.15 -7.00
N PHE A 152 -19.32 3.30 -6.08
CA PHE A 152 -19.20 1.86 -6.33
C PHE A 152 -20.55 1.20 -6.59
N GLY A 153 -21.59 1.64 -5.87
CA GLY A 153 -22.96 1.19 -6.14
C GLY A 153 -23.45 1.60 -7.53
N LEU A 154 -23.21 2.84 -7.95
CA LEU A 154 -23.54 3.31 -9.29
C LEU A 154 -22.78 2.55 -10.36
N LEU A 155 -21.48 2.30 -10.15
CA LEU A 155 -20.64 1.50 -11.05
C LEU A 155 -21.23 0.11 -11.28
N GLN A 156 -21.68 -0.58 -10.22
CA GLN A 156 -22.34 -1.88 -10.34
C GLN A 156 -23.63 -1.80 -11.17
N ILE A 157 -24.48 -0.78 -10.95
CA ILE A 157 -25.72 -0.62 -11.71
C ILE A 157 -25.42 -0.41 -13.20
N VAL A 158 -24.43 0.44 -13.51
CA VAL A 158 -23.98 0.69 -14.90
C VAL A 158 -23.49 -0.62 -15.54
N THR A 159 -22.64 -1.38 -14.84
CA THR A 159 -22.15 -2.69 -15.33
C THR A 159 -23.30 -3.67 -15.61
N GLY A 160 -24.28 -3.76 -14.70
CA GLY A 160 -25.46 -4.59 -14.91
C GLY A 160 -26.33 -4.14 -16.10
N GLN A 161 -26.39 -2.84 -16.40
CA GLN A 161 -27.08 -2.31 -17.60
C GLN A 161 -26.27 -2.60 -18.87
N MET A 162 -24.93 -2.46 -18.83
CA MET A 162 -24.06 -2.82 -19.96
C MET A 162 -24.23 -4.29 -20.33
N GLN A 163 -24.27 -5.19 -19.36
CA GLN A 163 -24.51 -6.62 -19.59
C GLN A 163 -25.85 -6.88 -20.27
N LYS A 164 -26.93 -6.25 -19.78
CA LYS A 164 -28.26 -6.39 -20.41
C LYS A 164 -28.32 -5.85 -21.83
N GLY A 165 -27.55 -4.83 -22.12
CA GLY A 165 -27.44 -4.20 -23.44
C GLY A 165 -26.47 -4.90 -24.38
N GLY A 166 -25.88 -6.02 -24.01
CA GLY A 166 -24.87 -6.75 -24.81
C GLY A 166 -23.55 -6.01 -24.99
N ARG A 167 -23.27 -4.98 -24.17
CA ARG A 167 -22.04 -4.18 -24.22
C ARG A 167 -21.01 -4.70 -23.24
N THR A 168 -20.62 -5.96 -23.41
CA THR A 168 -19.67 -6.63 -22.49
C THR A 168 -18.22 -6.58 -22.96
N ASP A 169 -17.99 -6.20 -24.22
CA ASP A 169 -16.65 -6.09 -24.79
C ASP A 169 -16.04 -4.70 -24.52
N ASN A 170 -15.76 -4.41 -23.25
CA ASN A 170 -15.08 -3.19 -22.84
C ASN A 170 -14.37 -3.36 -21.49
N GLY A 171 -13.27 -2.62 -21.29
CA GLY A 171 -12.41 -2.74 -20.10
C GLY A 171 -13.14 -2.49 -18.77
N LEU A 172 -14.12 -1.56 -18.73
CA LEU A 172 -14.86 -1.27 -17.50
C LEU A 172 -15.70 -2.47 -17.05
N TYR A 173 -16.39 -3.13 -18.00
CA TYR A 173 -17.16 -4.33 -17.70
C TYR A 173 -16.26 -5.44 -17.20
N HIS A 174 -15.14 -5.70 -17.90
CA HIS A 174 -14.17 -6.74 -17.49
C HIS A 174 -13.59 -6.48 -16.11
N ILE A 175 -13.17 -5.26 -15.78
CA ILE A 175 -12.63 -4.94 -14.45
C ILE A 175 -13.64 -5.23 -13.34
N VAL A 176 -14.91 -4.83 -13.54
CA VAL A 176 -15.95 -5.05 -12.51
C VAL A 176 -16.35 -6.52 -12.45
N GLU A 177 -16.42 -7.23 -13.57
CA GLU A 177 -16.69 -8.67 -13.61
C GLU A 177 -15.58 -9.44 -12.90
N ASP A 178 -14.31 -9.19 -13.24
CA ASP A 178 -13.14 -9.84 -12.63
C ASP A 178 -13.00 -9.51 -11.13
N LEU A 179 -13.40 -8.31 -10.68
CA LEU A 179 -13.47 -7.96 -9.25
C LEU A 179 -14.38 -8.92 -8.46
N PHE A 180 -15.49 -9.37 -9.05
CA PHE A 180 -16.39 -10.33 -8.39
C PHE A 180 -15.97 -11.79 -8.59
N HIS A 181 -15.08 -12.05 -9.54
CA HIS A 181 -14.55 -13.37 -9.86
C HIS A 181 -13.09 -13.57 -9.39
N MET A 182 -12.64 -12.73 -8.47
CA MET A 182 -11.30 -12.86 -7.89
C MET A 182 -11.02 -14.29 -7.40
N PRO A 183 -9.82 -14.83 -7.65
CA PRO A 183 -9.37 -16.09 -7.10
C PRO A 183 -9.46 -16.11 -5.57
N ARG A 184 -9.61 -17.30 -5.00
CA ARG A 184 -9.72 -17.47 -3.55
C ARG A 184 -8.50 -16.91 -2.81
N VAL A 185 -7.31 -17.20 -3.29
CA VAL A 185 -6.04 -16.68 -2.75
C VAL A 185 -6.02 -15.15 -2.73
N MET A 186 -6.48 -14.51 -3.82
CA MET A 186 -6.54 -13.04 -3.89
C MET A 186 -7.49 -12.46 -2.84
N LYS A 187 -8.65 -13.09 -2.59
CA LYS A 187 -9.59 -12.68 -1.52
C LYS A 187 -8.97 -12.82 -0.13
N GLN A 188 -8.21 -13.88 0.09
CA GLN A 188 -7.51 -14.12 1.36
C GLN A 188 -6.39 -13.09 1.56
N LEU A 189 -5.59 -12.85 0.54
CA LEU A 189 -4.55 -11.80 0.55
C LEU A 189 -5.15 -10.39 0.70
N ALA A 190 -6.36 -10.13 0.20
CA ALA A 190 -7.04 -8.85 0.37
C ALA A 190 -7.23 -8.48 1.86
N VAL A 191 -7.54 -9.48 2.71
CA VAL A 191 -7.65 -9.27 4.16
C VAL A 191 -6.30 -8.92 4.78
N VAL A 192 -5.24 -9.62 4.40
CA VAL A 192 -3.86 -9.35 4.85
C VAL A 192 -3.43 -7.94 4.44
N GLN A 193 -3.62 -7.60 3.17
CA GLN A 193 -3.28 -6.29 2.63
C GLN A 193 -4.07 -5.17 3.29
N PHE A 194 -5.37 -5.38 3.55
CA PHE A 194 -6.19 -4.38 4.23
C PHE A 194 -5.57 -3.95 5.56
N PHE A 195 -5.24 -4.88 6.44
CA PHE A 195 -4.66 -4.56 7.73
C PHE A 195 -3.21 -4.05 7.64
N ALA A 196 -2.40 -4.64 6.77
CA ALA A 196 -1.02 -4.23 6.58
C ALA A 196 -0.90 -2.79 6.04
N TRP A 197 -1.68 -2.44 5.01
CA TRP A 197 -1.66 -1.09 4.42
C TRP A 197 -2.34 -0.04 5.30
N PHE A 198 -3.37 -0.42 6.07
CA PHE A 198 -3.91 0.46 7.10
C PHE A 198 -2.84 0.82 8.13
N ALA A 199 -2.10 -0.19 8.61
CA ALA A 199 -1.02 -0.02 9.58
C ALA A 199 0.10 0.89 9.07
N LEU A 200 0.56 0.66 7.84
CA LEU A 200 1.59 1.50 7.22
C LEU A 200 1.12 2.94 7.02
N PHE A 201 -0.13 3.11 6.61
CA PHE A 201 -0.67 4.44 6.38
C PHE A 201 -0.87 5.20 7.70
N ALA A 202 -1.28 4.51 8.77
CA ALA A 202 -1.29 5.06 10.12
C ALA A 202 0.11 5.53 10.54
N MET A 203 1.15 4.72 10.29
CA MET A 203 2.53 5.10 10.52
C MET A 203 2.90 6.37 9.73
N TRP A 204 2.66 6.41 8.43
CA TRP A 204 3.05 7.56 7.61
C TRP A 204 2.35 8.86 7.99
N ILE A 205 1.06 8.81 8.36
CA ILE A 205 0.31 10.01 8.75
C ILE A 205 0.73 10.49 10.15
N TYR A 206 0.88 9.56 11.10
CA TYR A 206 1.00 9.93 12.51
C TYR A 206 2.42 9.94 13.06
N SER A 207 3.44 9.43 12.34
CA SER A 207 4.82 9.37 12.86
C SER A 207 5.36 10.74 13.23
N THR A 208 5.20 11.75 12.37
CA THR A 208 5.70 13.11 12.67
C THR A 208 5.02 13.65 13.93
N SER A 209 3.68 13.65 13.98
CA SER A 209 2.95 14.17 15.14
C SER A 209 3.23 13.35 16.41
N ALA A 210 3.39 12.02 16.29
CA ALA A 210 3.71 11.15 17.42
C ALA A 210 5.12 11.43 17.96
N VAL A 211 6.11 11.52 17.09
CA VAL A 211 7.51 11.75 17.51
C VAL A 211 7.66 13.16 18.08
N THR A 212 7.15 14.19 17.42
CA THR A 212 7.25 15.58 17.89
C THR A 212 6.53 15.79 19.22
N SER A 213 5.29 15.28 19.37
CA SER A 213 4.52 15.48 20.60
C SER A 213 4.98 14.59 21.75
N PHE A 214 5.25 13.30 21.52
CA PHE A 214 5.53 12.34 22.57
C PHE A 214 7.01 12.25 22.96
N HIS A 215 7.94 12.38 21.98
CA HIS A 215 9.37 12.25 22.23
C HIS A 215 10.07 13.62 22.33
N PHE A 216 9.67 14.62 21.53
CA PHE A 216 10.22 15.98 21.59
C PHE A 216 9.38 16.94 22.42
N GLY A 217 8.21 16.51 22.92
CA GLY A 217 7.38 17.26 23.87
C GLY A 217 6.74 18.53 23.33
N THR A 218 6.59 18.66 22.01
CA THR A 218 6.03 19.86 21.37
C THR A 218 5.07 19.55 20.22
N GLN A 219 4.04 20.40 20.07
CA GLN A 219 3.12 20.41 18.94
C GLN A 219 3.22 21.74 18.16
N ASP A 220 4.06 22.69 18.61
CA ASP A 220 4.24 23.97 17.94
C ASP A 220 5.11 23.81 16.70
N VAL A 221 4.47 23.81 15.53
CA VAL A 221 5.11 23.65 14.21
C VAL A 221 6.13 24.73 13.85
N THR A 222 6.14 25.85 14.60
CA THR A 222 7.10 26.95 14.40
C THR A 222 8.35 26.79 15.27
N SER A 223 8.30 25.92 16.28
CA SER A 223 9.41 25.69 17.20
C SER A 223 10.56 24.88 16.56
N GLN A 224 11.78 25.18 16.97
CA GLN A 224 12.95 24.41 16.53
C GLN A 224 12.83 22.92 16.92
N ALA A 225 12.38 22.64 18.15
CA ALA A 225 12.21 21.26 18.63
C ALA A 225 11.22 20.45 17.77
N TYR A 226 10.14 21.08 17.27
CA TYR A 226 9.23 20.41 16.34
C TYR A 226 9.93 20.08 15.02
N ASN A 227 10.65 21.04 14.45
CA ASN A 227 11.31 20.85 13.17
C ASN A 227 12.46 19.83 13.26
N ASP A 228 13.21 19.81 14.36
CA ASP A 228 14.23 18.79 14.62
C ASP A 228 13.60 17.40 14.76
N GLY A 229 12.46 17.28 15.44
CA GLY A 229 11.69 16.05 15.53
C GLY A 229 11.14 15.57 14.17
N ALA A 230 10.68 16.51 13.35
CA ALA A 230 10.19 16.20 12.00
C ALA A 230 11.34 15.74 11.07
N ASP A 231 12.51 16.40 11.13
CA ASP A 231 13.71 15.98 10.41
C ASP A 231 14.18 14.60 10.87
N TRP A 232 14.10 14.33 12.18
CA TRP A 232 14.40 13.01 12.74
C TRP A 232 13.48 11.90 12.19
N VAL A 233 12.18 12.19 12.02
CA VAL A 233 11.25 11.25 11.36
C VAL A 233 11.67 10.97 9.92
N GLY A 234 12.20 11.96 9.20
CA GLY A 234 12.81 11.77 7.88
C GLY A 234 13.97 10.75 7.93
N VAL A 235 14.84 10.85 8.93
CA VAL A 235 15.95 9.89 9.17
C VAL A 235 15.42 8.50 9.52
N LEU A 236 14.38 8.40 10.36
CA LEU A 236 13.72 7.13 10.68
C LEU A 236 13.12 6.48 9.43
N PHE A 237 12.49 7.28 8.56
CA PHE A 237 11.93 6.78 7.32
C PHE A 237 13.01 6.36 6.31
N ALA A 238 14.11 7.07 6.23
CA ALA A 238 15.28 6.63 5.47
C ALA A 238 15.83 5.30 6.01
N SER A 239 15.89 5.17 7.34
CA SER A 239 16.41 3.97 8.01
C SER A 239 15.56 2.73 7.72
N TYR A 240 14.22 2.78 7.89
CA TYR A 240 13.40 1.60 7.60
C TYR A 240 13.44 1.23 6.12
N ASN A 241 13.54 2.19 5.20
CA ASN A 241 13.72 1.90 3.77
C ASN A 241 15.09 1.23 3.49
N GLY A 242 16.15 1.65 4.21
CA GLY A 242 17.45 1.00 4.16
C GLY A 242 17.41 -0.45 4.63
N PHE A 243 16.80 -0.68 5.80
CA PHE A 243 16.59 -2.03 6.30
C PHE A 243 15.69 -2.87 5.40
N ALA A 244 14.68 -2.27 4.76
CA ALA A 244 13.83 -2.95 3.79
C ALA A 244 14.62 -3.40 2.55
N ALA A 245 15.53 -2.56 2.03
CA ALA A 245 16.39 -2.94 0.91
C ALA A 245 17.29 -4.14 1.27
N LEU A 246 17.86 -4.16 2.48
CA LEU A 246 18.63 -5.31 2.95
C LEU A 246 17.75 -6.55 3.18
N ALA A 247 16.58 -6.39 3.79
CA ALA A 247 15.64 -7.48 4.02
C ALA A 247 15.13 -8.08 2.70
N ALA A 248 14.93 -7.28 1.66
CA ALA A 248 14.52 -7.76 0.33
C ALA A 248 15.47 -8.82 -0.24
N LEU A 249 16.75 -8.75 0.08
CA LEU A 249 17.74 -9.76 -0.32
C LEU A 249 17.63 -11.05 0.52
N ALA A 250 17.19 -10.94 1.77
CA ALA A 250 17.06 -12.08 2.69
C ALA A 250 15.69 -12.80 2.58
N ILE A 251 14.62 -12.09 2.20
CA ILE A 251 13.26 -12.62 2.12
C ILE A 251 13.13 -13.84 1.19
N PRO A 252 13.72 -13.89 -0.02
CA PRO A 252 13.67 -15.08 -0.85
C PRO A 252 14.30 -16.32 -0.21
N LEU A 253 15.38 -16.14 0.57
CA LEU A 253 16.02 -17.23 1.31
C LEU A 253 15.13 -17.73 2.46
N MET A 254 14.44 -16.82 3.13
CA MET A 254 13.49 -17.13 4.19
C MET A 254 12.26 -17.85 3.60
N ALA A 255 11.71 -17.36 2.49
CA ALA A 255 10.58 -17.95 1.80
C ALA A 255 10.87 -19.38 1.33
N ARG A 256 12.08 -19.66 0.82
CA ARG A 256 12.51 -21.02 0.43
C ARG A 256 12.58 -21.99 1.60
N LYS A 257 12.85 -21.53 2.83
CA LYS A 257 12.97 -22.39 4.03
C LYS A 257 11.67 -22.57 4.78
N LEU A 258 10.86 -21.51 4.89
CA LEU A 258 9.66 -21.46 5.73
C LEU A 258 8.37 -21.47 4.90
N GLY A 259 8.47 -21.23 3.58
CA GLY A 259 7.33 -20.90 2.72
C GLY A 259 6.98 -19.41 2.78
N CYS A 260 6.33 -18.91 1.74
CA CYS A 260 5.95 -17.49 1.62
C CYS A 260 4.99 -17.05 2.74
N ARG A 261 4.01 -17.88 3.06
CA ARG A 261 2.99 -17.64 4.07
C ARG A 261 3.56 -17.42 5.46
N TRP A 262 4.40 -18.33 5.96
CA TRP A 262 5.02 -18.23 7.28
C TRP A 262 6.04 -17.11 7.35
N SER A 263 6.80 -16.90 6.28
CA SER A 263 7.73 -15.78 6.17
C SER A 263 6.99 -14.45 6.29
N HIS A 264 5.86 -14.30 5.60
CA HIS A 264 5.06 -13.08 5.65
C HIS A 264 4.46 -12.84 7.05
N LEU A 265 3.92 -13.89 7.70
CA LEU A 265 3.43 -13.83 9.07
C LEU A 265 4.50 -13.30 10.02
N VAL A 266 5.67 -13.92 10.04
CA VAL A 266 6.76 -13.55 10.95
C VAL A 266 7.20 -12.11 10.71
N ASN A 267 7.38 -11.72 9.44
CA ASN A 267 7.83 -10.39 9.07
C ASN A 267 6.80 -9.30 9.48
N LEU A 268 5.51 -9.55 9.29
CA LEU A 268 4.45 -8.63 9.71
C LEU A 268 4.36 -8.52 11.24
N CYS A 269 4.49 -9.64 11.96
CA CYS A 269 4.51 -9.61 13.42
C CYS A 269 5.71 -8.82 13.96
N ILE A 270 6.90 -8.99 13.37
CA ILE A 270 8.09 -8.20 13.73
C ILE A 270 7.82 -6.70 13.50
N GLY A 271 7.29 -6.32 12.33
CA GLY A 271 6.95 -4.92 12.04
C GLY A 271 5.90 -4.34 12.97
N GLY A 272 4.87 -5.13 13.31
CA GLY A 272 3.83 -4.70 14.25
C GLY A 272 4.36 -4.49 15.67
N LEU A 273 5.19 -5.42 16.19
CA LEU A 273 5.86 -5.26 17.47
C LEU A 273 6.78 -4.04 17.47
N SER A 274 7.45 -3.77 16.37
CA SER A 274 8.29 -2.59 16.18
C SER A 274 7.49 -1.29 16.28
N LEU A 275 6.33 -1.19 15.64
CA LEU A 275 5.46 -0.01 15.78
C LEU A 275 4.93 0.14 17.21
N LEU A 276 4.56 -0.96 17.87
CA LEU A 276 4.13 -0.92 19.27
C LEU A 276 5.24 -0.43 20.22
N SER A 277 6.50 -0.73 19.91
CA SER A 277 7.63 -0.34 20.76
C SER A 277 7.87 1.17 20.83
N PHE A 278 7.35 1.96 19.88
CA PHE A 278 7.41 3.43 19.94
C PHE A 278 6.79 4.00 21.22
N TRP A 279 5.76 3.36 21.73
CA TRP A 279 5.12 3.78 22.97
C TRP A 279 5.95 3.52 24.23
N PHE A 280 6.84 2.53 24.20
CA PHE A 280 7.71 2.15 25.33
C PHE A 280 9.05 2.87 25.32
N ILE A 281 9.59 3.14 24.13
CA ILE A 281 10.87 3.86 23.97
C ILE A 281 10.63 5.34 24.32
N ARG A 282 11.49 5.89 25.18
CA ARG A 282 11.39 7.31 25.61
C ARG A 282 12.42 8.21 24.95
N ASP A 283 13.60 7.69 24.74
CA ASP A 283 14.69 8.40 24.07
C ASP A 283 14.53 8.31 22.55
N PRO A 284 14.38 9.45 21.84
CA PRO A 284 14.17 9.48 20.41
C PRO A 284 15.28 8.83 19.59
N ASP A 285 16.52 8.82 20.09
CA ASP A 285 17.66 8.23 19.38
C ASP A 285 17.52 6.71 19.19
N TRP A 286 16.85 6.04 20.13
CA TRP A 286 16.59 4.60 20.06
C TRP A 286 15.44 4.22 19.11
N LEU A 287 14.71 5.19 18.56
CA LEU A 287 13.64 4.92 17.60
C LEU A 287 14.15 4.33 16.26
N ILE A 288 15.45 4.38 16.01
CA ILE A 288 16.08 3.67 14.88
C ILE A 288 15.94 2.15 15.00
N VAL A 289 15.97 1.61 16.22
CA VAL A 289 15.91 0.15 16.44
C VAL A 289 14.62 -0.48 15.91
N PRO A 290 13.41 0.02 16.23
CA PRO A 290 12.19 -0.48 15.64
C PRO A 290 12.11 -0.31 14.12
N MET A 291 12.85 0.64 13.53
CA MET A 291 12.85 0.79 12.06
C MET A 291 13.42 -0.43 11.33
N ILE A 292 14.23 -1.27 12.00
CA ILE A 292 14.68 -2.56 11.46
C ILE A 292 13.48 -3.47 11.17
N GLY A 293 12.62 -3.67 12.15
CA GLY A 293 11.46 -4.54 11.99
C GLY A 293 10.40 -3.97 11.06
N VAL A 294 10.20 -2.64 11.08
CA VAL A 294 9.34 -1.96 10.09
C VAL A 294 9.87 -2.18 8.67
N GLY A 295 11.19 -2.07 8.45
CA GLY A 295 11.84 -2.33 7.17
C GLY A 295 11.64 -3.77 6.70
N ILE A 296 11.79 -4.75 7.59
CA ILE A 296 11.54 -6.17 7.28
C ILE A 296 10.08 -6.38 6.84
N ALA A 297 9.12 -5.81 7.58
CA ALA A 297 7.70 -5.91 7.23
C ALA A 297 7.41 -5.22 5.89
N TRP A 298 7.96 -4.04 5.64
CA TRP A 298 7.81 -3.29 4.40
C TRP A 298 8.31 -4.08 3.19
N ALA A 299 9.53 -4.63 3.24
CA ALA A 299 10.06 -5.48 2.19
C ALA A 299 9.18 -6.71 1.93
N SER A 300 8.64 -7.31 2.99
CA SER A 300 7.74 -8.46 2.90
C SER A 300 6.40 -8.10 2.25
N ILE A 301 5.80 -6.96 2.59
CA ILE A 301 4.54 -6.46 2.01
C ILE A 301 4.70 -6.17 0.51
N LEU A 302 5.86 -5.68 0.09
CA LEU A 302 6.14 -5.37 -1.31
C LEU A 302 6.46 -6.59 -2.18
N SER A 303 6.80 -7.75 -1.58
CA SER A 303 7.29 -8.92 -2.32
C SER A 303 6.38 -10.14 -2.20
N LEU A 304 6.13 -10.65 -0.99
CA LEU A 304 5.51 -11.95 -0.78
C LEU A 304 4.04 -12.05 -1.23
N PRO A 305 3.16 -11.05 -1.01
CA PRO A 305 1.79 -11.11 -1.52
C PRO A 305 1.73 -11.15 -3.05
N TYR A 306 2.64 -10.45 -3.73
CA TYR A 306 2.71 -10.45 -5.19
C TYR A 306 3.26 -11.77 -5.74
N ALA A 307 4.22 -12.38 -5.06
CA ALA A 307 4.71 -13.72 -5.42
C ALA A 307 3.59 -14.74 -5.31
N LEU A 308 2.86 -14.79 -4.17
CA LEU A 308 1.71 -15.68 -3.97
C LEU A 308 0.58 -15.44 -4.96
N LEU A 309 0.35 -14.18 -5.36
CA LEU A 309 -0.70 -13.82 -6.29
C LEU A 309 -0.32 -14.18 -7.74
N SER A 310 0.92 -13.90 -8.15
CA SER A 310 1.37 -14.13 -9.53
C SER A 310 1.36 -15.61 -9.94
N ASP A 311 1.47 -16.52 -8.96
CA ASP A 311 1.48 -17.96 -9.24
C ASP A 311 0.08 -18.54 -9.52
N VAL A 312 -0.97 -17.82 -9.14
CA VAL A 312 -2.37 -18.27 -9.32
C VAL A 312 -3.13 -17.48 -10.38
N LEU A 313 -2.55 -16.41 -10.93
CA LEU A 313 -3.20 -15.58 -11.94
C LEU A 313 -2.83 -16.02 -13.36
N PRO A 314 -3.81 -16.06 -14.28
CA PRO A 314 -3.52 -16.27 -15.70
C PRO A 314 -2.76 -15.06 -16.26
N THR A 315 -1.73 -15.31 -17.04
CA THR A 315 -0.85 -14.28 -17.59
C THR A 315 -1.63 -13.27 -18.43
N ALA A 316 -2.58 -13.72 -19.26
CA ALA A 316 -3.46 -12.87 -20.08
C ALA A 316 -4.29 -11.85 -19.27
N LYS A 317 -4.55 -12.09 -17.98
CA LYS A 317 -5.31 -11.21 -17.08
C LYS A 317 -4.48 -10.61 -15.95
N MET A 318 -3.17 -10.84 -15.94
CA MET A 318 -2.27 -10.39 -14.88
C MET A 318 -2.42 -8.90 -14.59
N GLY A 319 -2.40 -8.05 -15.63
CA GLY A 319 -2.53 -6.60 -15.47
C GLY A 319 -3.85 -6.16 -14.83
N ILE A 320 -4.98 -6.79 -15.21
CA ILE A 320 -6.30 -6.48 -14.64
C ILE A 320 -6.34 -6.87 -13.17
N TYR A 321 -5.92 -8.08 -12.81
CA TYR A 321 -5.94 -8.55 -11.43
C TYR A 321 -4.95 -7.82 -10.53
N MET A 322 -3.77 -7.45 -11.02
CA MET A 322 -2.84 -6.57 -10.29
C MET A 322 -3.46 -5.19 -10.05
N GLY A 323 -4.17 -4.62 -11.03
CA GLY A 323 -4.93 -3.39 -10.87
C GLY A 323 -6.06 -3.51 -9.83
N ILE A 324 -6.79 -4.63 -9.82
CA ILE A 324 -7.80 -4.92 -8.80
C ILE A 324 -7.16 -5.10 -7.42
N PHE A 325 -6.01 -5.76 -7.35
CA PHE A 325 -5.29 -5.95 -6.10
C PHE A 325 -4.86 -4.63 -5.46
N ASN A 326 -4.59 -3.62 -6.28
CA ASN A 326 -4.28 -2.28 -5.79
C ASN A 326 -5.45 -1.62 -5.02
N PHE A 327 -6.70 -2.03 -5.24
CA PHE A 327 -7.83 -1.56 -4.41
C PHE A 327 -7.65 -1.95 -2.93
N PHE A 328 -7.05 -3.11 -2.66
CA PHE A 328 -6.76 -3.56 -1.30
C PHE A 328 -5.57 -2.85 -0.66
N ILE A 329 -4.90 -1.99 -1.41
CA ILE A 329 -3.89 -1.04 -0.95
C ILE A 329 -4.54 0.32 -0.69
N VAL A 330 -5.30 0.83 -1.65
CA VAL A 330 -5.83 2.20 -1.62
C VAL A 330 -7.02 2.34 -0.65
N ILE A 331 -7.94 1.37 -0.63
CA ILE A 331 -9.12 1.42 0.25
C ILE A 331 -8.74 1.52 1.73
N PRO A 332 -7.85 0.65 2.28
CA PRO A 332 -7.44 0.78 3.68
C PRO A 332 -6.72 2.10 3.98
N GLN A 333 -5.98 2.67 3.03
CA GLN A 333 -5.36 3.99 3.19
C GLN A 333 -6.41 5.11 3.32
N LEU A 334 -7.45 5.08 2.47
CA LEU A 334 -8.56 6.02 2.54
C LEU A 334 -9.33 5.89 3.87
N ILE A 335 -9.56 4.66 4.33
CA ILE A 335 -10.21 4.40 5.61
C ILE A 335 -9.34 4.89 6.76
N ALA A 336 -8.03 4.61 6.76
CA ALA A 336 -7.11 5.09 7.77
C ALA A 336 -7.10 6.63 7.83
N ALA A 337 -6.99 7.29 6.67
CA ALA A 337 -7.01 8.76 6.58
C ALA A 337 -8.31 9.38 7.09
N SER A 338 -9.44 8.69 6.90
CA SER A 338 -10.76 9.23 7.23
C SER A 338 -11.21 8.92 8.67
N VAL A 339 -10.88 7.73 9.18
CA VAL A 339 -11.43 7.20 10.43
C VAL A 339 -10.46 7.35 11.59
N LEU A 340 -9.14 7.22 11.35
CA LEU A 340 -8.17 7.14 12.44
C LEU A 340 -8.10 8.42 13.26
N GLY A 341 -8.24 9.60 12.64
CA GLY A 341 -8.29 10.87 13.33
C GLY A 341 -9.48 10.97 14.31
N LEU A 342 -10.65 10.50 13.88
CA LEU A 342 -11.84 10.42 14.74
C LEU A 342 -11.61 9.48 15.92
N VAL A 343 -11.07 8.29 15.66
CA VAL A 343 -10.77 7.29 16.72
C VAL A 343 -9.78 7.86 17.74
N LEU A 344 -8.71 8.50 17.29
CA LEU A 344 -7.71 9.10 18.19
C LEU A 344 -8.35 10.21 19.06
N ARG A 345 -9.17 11.07 18.47
CA ARG A 345 -9.82 12.17 19.21
C ARG A 345 -10.81 11.65 20.26
N GLU A 346 -11.67 10.71 19.88
CA GLU A 346 -12.77 10.25 20.75
C GLU A 346 -12.32 9.23 21.81
N MET A 347 -11.30 8.40 21.50
CA MET A 347 -10.90 7.31 22.37
C MET A 347 -9.55 7.54 23.06
N PHE A 348 -8.67 8.38 22.51
CA PHE A 348 -7.29 8.54 22.97
C PHE A 348 -6.91 10.01 23.19
N ALA A 349 -7.88 10.89 23.45
CA ALA A 349 -7.67 12.32 23.70
C ALA A 349 -6.84 13.05 22.62
N GLY A 350 -6.83 12.53 21.39
CA GLY A 350 -6.07 13.08 20.26
C GLY A 350 -4.57 12.77 20.27
N GLU A 351 -4.08 11.93 21.18
CA GLU A 351 -2.67 11.57 21.24
C GLU A 351 -2.22 10.77 20.03
N ALA A 352 -1.33 11.36 19.22
CA ALA A 352 -0.89 10.78 17.93
C ALA A 352 -0.12 9.46 18.08
N ILE A 353 0.54 9.23 19.23
CA ILE A 353 1.29 8.00 19.48
C ILE A 353 0.40 6.75 19.38
N PHE A 354 -0.88 6.84 19.76
CA PHE A 354 -1.81 5.74 19.63
C PHE A 354 -2.15 5.40 18.18
N GLY A 355 -1.90 6.31 17.23
CA GLY A 355 -1.94 5.99 15.80
C GLY A 355 -0.93 4.91 15.42
N LEU A 356 0.29 4.96 15.98
CA LEU A 356 1.31 3.93 15.81
C LEU A 356 0.97 2.64 16.55
N VAL A 357 0.37 2.74 17.74
CA VAL A 357 -0.06 1.56 18.54
C VAL A 357 -1.18 0.81 17.79
N ILE A 358 -2.18 1.51 17.27
CA ILE A 358 -3.25 0.92 16.45
C ILE A 358 -2.64 0.30 15.19
N GLY A 359 -1.76 1.03 14.49
CA GLY A 359 -1.05 0.53 13.32
C GLY A 359 -0.28 -0.76 13.62
N GLY A 360 0.49 -0.80 14.70
CA GLY A 360 1.24 -1.98 15.12
C GLY A 360 0.34 -3.18 15.42
N SER A 361 -0.78 -2.95 16.12
CA SER A 361 -1.77 -3.99 16.43
C SER A 361 -2.41 -4.57 15.16
N LEU A 362 -2.76 -3.71 14.21
CA LEU A 362 -3.34 -4.13 12.92
C LEU A 362 -2.31 -4.84 12.04
N MET A 363 -1.03 -4.48 12.11
CA MET A 363 0.03 -5.17 11.38
C MET A 363 0.25 -6.60 11.92
N ILE A 364 0.15 -6.81 13.25
CA ILE A 364 0.16 -8.15 13.85
C ILE A 364 -1.08 -8.93 13.38
N LEU A 365 -2.25 -8.29 13.36
CA LEU A 365 -3.48 -8.92 12.86
C LEU A 365 -3.34 -9.31 11.39
N ALA A 366 -2.70 -8.47 10.56
CA ALA A 366 -2.36 -8.81 9.18
C ALA A 366 -1.46 -10.06 9.12
N GLY A 367 -0.45 -10.13 9.99
CA GLY A 367 0.40 -11.31 10.13
C GLY A 367 -0.40 -12.57 10.43
N VAL A 368 -1.27 -12.52 11.43
CA VAL A 368 -2.15 -13.65 11.77
C VAL A 368 -3.10 -14.00 10.61
N ALA A 369 -3.61 -13.00 9.90
CA ALA A 369 -4.50 -13.21 8.75
C ALA A 369 -3.82 -13.96 7.60
N THR A 370 -2.48 -13.97 7.50
CA THR A 370 -1.78 -14.80 6.50
C THR A 370 -2.09 -16.29 6.66
N LEU A 371 -2.48 -16.72 7.87
CA LEU A 371 -2.90 -18.11 8.12
C LEU A 371 -4.17 -18.52 7.36
N LEU A 372 -4.95 -17.55 6.88
CA LEU A 372 -6.11 -17.80 6.04
C LEU A 372 -5.74 -18.12 4.58
N VAL A 373 -4.52 -17.79 4.16
CA VAL A 373 -4.07 -18.01 2.77
C VAL A 373 -3.82 -19.51 2.56
N ASP A 374 -4.35 -20.05 1.47
CA ASP A 374 -4.24 -21.48 1.15
C ASP A 374 -2.78 -21.91 0.90
N ARG A 375 -2.43 -23.13 1.30
CA ARG A 375 -1.07 -23.65 1.15
C ARG A 375 -0.72 -24.00 -0.30
N ASP A 376 -1.72 -24.32 -1.11
CA ASP A 376 -1.54 -24.72 -2.51
C ASP A 376 -1.11 -23.53 -3.41
N ALA A 377 -1.07 -22.31 -2.84
CA ALA A 377 -0.54 -21.11 -3.47
C ALA A 377 0.96 -20.88 -3.20
N GLU A 378 1.63 -21.78 -2.46
CA GLU A 378 3.08 -21.63 -2.22
C GLU A 378 3.85 -22.09 -3.47
N PRO A 379 4.77 -21.25 -4.02
CA PRO A 379 5.60 -21.66 -5.15
C PRO A 379 6.41 -22.90 -4.81
N SER A 380 6.39 -23.86 -5.71
CA SER A 380 7.11 -25.13 -5.62
C SER A 380 8.63 -24.96 -5.67
#